data_32bf9db30ebf6cdc79a38d88ee413566
#
_entry.id   32bf9db30ebf6cdc79a38d88ee413566
#
_cell.length_a   1.000
_cell.length_b   1.000
_cell.length_c   1.000
_cell.angle_alpha   90.00
_cell.angle_beta   90.00
_cell.angle_gamma   90.00
#
_symmetry.space_group_name_H-M   'P 1'
#
loop_
_entity.id
_entity.type
_entity.pdbx_description
1 polymer ?
#
loop_
_entity_poly.entity_id
_entity_poly.type
_entity_poly.pdbx_seq_one_letter_code
_entity_poly.pdbx_strand_id
1 'polypeptide(L)'
;NNKDRIIPIHPVLVKKCKELKSTIHIDSDESEYFFMKLPGKPLTLQCVYNNFRRYLDKAGISHSGHGPRVHDFRHTYCVNLLKKWVYEEKNLLVYLPYMKTMLGHESFDETAYYLKLTATLFPMIQLKLESSYPNIIEEIEEYDSN
;
A
#
# COMPACT_ATOMS: atom_id res chain seq x y z
N ASN A 1 -18.57 -0.01 -7.50
CA ASN A 1 -17.36 0.07 -8.32
C ASN A 1 -16.63 -1.27 -8.23
N ASN A 2 -16.84 -2.10 -9.24
CA ASN A 2 -16.17 -3.41 -9.35
C ASN A 2 -14.75 -3.15 -9.91
N LYS A 3 -13.80 -2.85 -9.03
CA LYS A 3 -12.40 -2.62 -9.42
C LYS A 3 -11.54 -3.77 -8.89
N ASP A 4 -11.61 -4.89 -9.60
CA ASP A 4 -10.71 -6.01 -9.34
C ASP A 4 -9.29 -5.67 -9.77
N ARG A 5 -8.31 -6.12 -8.99
CA ARG A 5 -6.90 -5.92 -9.31
C ARG A 5 -6.05 -7.08 -8.80
N ILE A 6 -4.99 -7.36 -9.53
CA ILE A 6 -4.00 -8.36 -9.16
C ILE A 6 -2.86 -7.65 -8.43
N ILE A 7 -2.56 -8.10 -7.21
CA ILE A 7 -1.50 -7.54 -6.38
C ILE A 7 -0.43 -8.61 -6.19
N PRO A 8 0.85 -8.31 -6.50
CA PRO A 8 1.96 -9.21 -6.18
C PRO A 8 2.06 -9.43 -4.67
N ILE A 9 2.20 -10.68 -4.26
CA ILE A 9 2.30 -11.06 -2.86
C ILE A 9 3.66 -11.69 -2.59
N HIS A 10 4.33 -11.23 -1.52
CA HIS A 10 5.62 -11.79 -1.10
C HIS A 10 5.50 -13.29 -0.74
N PRO A 11 6.48 -14.16 -1.11
CA PRO A 11 6.40 -15.61 -0.88
C PRO A 11 6.09 -16.02 0.57
N VAL A 12 6.61 -15.29 1.56
CA VAL A 12 6.30 -15.52 2.98
C VAL A 12 4.80 -15.33 3.26
N LEU A 13 4.18 -14.31 2.66
CA LEU A 13 2.75 -14.07 2.82
C LEU A 13 1.92 -15.13 2.09
N VAL A 14 2.37 -15.57 0.90
CA VAL A 14 1.74 -16.69 0.18
C VAL A 14 1.69 -17.94 1.05
N LYS A 15 2.82 -18.28 1.73
CA LYS A 15 2.86 -19.41 2.66
C LYS A 15 1.83 -19.26 3.77
N LYS A 16 1.77 -18.09 4.42
CA LYS A 16 0.78 -17.81 5.49
C LYS A 16 -0.66 -17.88 4.98
N CYS A 17 -0.94 -17.40 3.78
CA CYS A 17 -2.26 -17.53 3.17
C CYS A 17 -2.65 -18.98 2.91
N LYS A 18 -1.71 -19.83 2.44
CA LYS A 18 -1.94 -21.25 2.26
C LYS A 18 -2.22 -21.94 3.59
N GLU A 19 -1.46 -21.65 4.62
CA GLU A 19 -1.68 -22.17 5.98
C GLU A 19 -3.06 -21.73 6.52
N LEU A 20 -3.44 -20.46 6.33
CA LEU A 20 -4.74 -19.96 6.72
C LEU A 20 -5.87 -20.68 5.96
N LYS A 21 -5.71 -20.85 4.64
CA LYS A 21 -6.70 -21.57 3.81
C LYS A 21 -6.93 -22.99 4.29
N SER A 22 -5.86 -23.72 4.58
CA SER A 22 -5.97 -25.11 5.08
C SER A 22 -6.60 -25.22 6.48
N THR A 23 -6.61 -24.13 7.26
CA THR A 23 -7.17 -24.12 8.62
C THR A 23 -8.63 -23.67 8.66
N ILE A 24 -8.97 -22.64 7.87
CA ILE A 24 -10.31 -22.00 7.94
C ILE A 24 -11.28 -22.58 6.90
N HIS A 25 -10.75 -23.07 5.76
CA HIS A 25 -11.56 -23.52 4.62
C HIS A 25 -11.62 -25.06 4.50
N ILE A 26 -11.46 -25.80 5.60
CA ILE A 26 -11.42 -27.27 5.59
C ILE A 26 -12.74 -27.87 5.06
N ASP A 27 -13.88 -27.27 5.43
CA ASP A 27 -15.23 -27.79 5.11
C ASP A 27 -16.01 -26.83 4.19
N SER A 28 -15.40 -25.80 3.62
CA SER A 28 -16.11 -24.86 2.77
C SER A 28 -15.89 -25.20 1.31
N ASP A 29 -16.93 -25.68 0.64
CA ASP A 29 -17.04 -25.55 -0.80
C ASP A 29 -16.82 -24.07 -1.17
N GLU A 30 -15.77 -23.82 -1.94
CA GLU A 30 -15.38 -22.54 -2.55
C GLU A 30 -16.06 -21.28 -1.97
N SER A 31 -15.66 -20.90 -0.74
CA SER A 31 -16.11 -19.64 -0.16
C SER A 31 -15.67 -18.50 -1.06
N GLU A 32 -16.59 -17.66 -1.47
CA GLU A 32 -16.33 -16.43 -2.24
C GLU A 32 -15.33 -15.51 -1.54
N TYR A 33 -15.20 -15.62 -0.21
CA TYR A 33 -14.35 -14.73 0.60
C TYR A 33 -13.18 -15.49 1.23
N PHE A 34 -11.97 -15.05 0.92
CA PHE A 34 -10.77 -15.59 1.56
C PHE A 34 -10.68 -15.22 3.05
N PHE A 35 -11.00 -13.98 3.41
CA PHE A 35 -11.04 -13.50 4.79
C PHE A 35 -12.50 -13.45 5.28
N MET A 36 -12.86 -14.39 6.14
CA MET A 36 -14.19 -14.51 6.68
C MET A 36 -14.23 -14.20 8.18
N LYS A 37 -15.33 -13.60 8.63
CA LYS A 37 -15.67 -13.50 10.05
C LYS A 37 -16.37 -14.78 10.54
N LEU A 38 -17.26 -15.30 9.72
CA LEU A 38 -18.02 -16.54 9.87
C LEU A 38 -18.13 -17.21 8.49
N PRO A 39 -18.42 -18.51 8.39
CA PRO A 39 -18.62 -19.16 7.09
C PRO A 39 -19.58 -18.35 6.20
N GLY A 40 -19.15 -18.04 4.98
CA GLY A 40 -19.94 -17.27 4.01
C GLY A 40 -20.11 -15.78 4.29
N LYS A 41 -19.51 -15.23 5.36
CA LYS A 41 -19.59 -13.78 5.68
C LYS A 41 -18.20 -13.13 5.62
N PRO A 42 -18.00 -12.09 4.82
CA PRO A 42 -16.71 -11.42 4.70
C PRO A 42 -16.27 -10.76 6.01
N LEU A 43 -14.96 -10.61 6.17
CA LEU A 43 -14.40 -9.81 7.25
C LEU A 43 -14.76 -8.34 7.02
N THR A 44 -15.41 -7.71 8.00
CA THR A 44 -15.81 -6.30 7.92
C THR A 44 -14.64 -5.38 8.21
N LEU A 45 -14.66 -4.16 7.64
CA LEU A 45 -13.67 -3.12 7.95
C LEU A 45 -13.60 -2.84 9.47
N GLN A 46 -14.74 -2.84 10.15
CA GLN A 46 -14.78 -2.65 11.60
C GLN A 46 -14.01 -3.75 12.35
N CYS A 47 -14.08 -5.00 11.91
CA CYS A 47 -13.28 -6.09 12.48
C CYS A 47 -11.78 -5.85 12.27
N VAL A 48 -11.37 -5.38 11.09
CA VAL A 48 -9.97 -5.05 10.81
C VAL A 48 -9.48 -3.95 11.74
N TYR A 49 -10.22 -2.84 11.86
CA TYR A 49 -9.86 -1.72 12.72
C TYR A 49 -9.80 -2.12 14.20
N ASN A 50 -10.78 -2.88 14.69
CA ASN A 50 -10.81 -3.33 16.10
C ASN A 50 -9.62 -4.25 16.42
N ASN A 51 -9.28 -5.18 15.51
CA ASN A 51 -8.12 -6.04 15.69
C ASN A 51 -6.81 -5.24 15.64
N PHE A 52 -6.70 -4.28 14.73
CA PHE A 52 -5.52 -3.42 14.63
C PHE A 52 -5.30 -2.64 15.93
N ARG A 53 -6.33 -1.98 16.46
CA ARG A 53 -6.27 -1.28 17.75
C ARG A 53 -5.85 -2.21 18.89
N ARG A 54 -6.44 -3.39 18.96
CA ARG A 54 -6.06 -4.40 19.97
C ARG A 54 -4.59 -4.81 19.87
N TYR A 55 -4.02 -4.88 18.67
CA TYR A 55 -2.59 -5.16 18.49
C TYR A 55 -1.72 -3.97 18.90
N LEU A 56 -2.13 -2.75 18.61
CA LEU A 56 -1.44 -1.55 19.09
C LEU A 56 -1.42 -1.50 20.62
N ASP A 57 -2.58 -1.72 21.26
CA ASP A 57 -2.69 -1.77 22.74
C ASP A 57 -1.76 -2.82 23.34
N LYS A 58 -1.71 -4.03 22.76
CA LYS A 58 -0.79 -5.09 23.19
C LYS A 58 0.68 -4.75 23.00
N ALA A 59 1.00 -3.91 22.02
CA ALA A 59 2.35 -3.42 21.75
C ALA A 59 2.71 -2.18 22.57
N GLY A 60 1.79 -1.66 23.42
CA GLY A 60 1.99 -0.44 24.17
C GLY A 60 1.99 0.84 23.31
N ILE A 61 1.40 0.77 22.10
CA ILE A 61 1.35 1.88 21.15
C ILE A 61 -0.03 2.54 21.23
N SER A 62 -0.05 3.83 21.60
CA SER A 62 -1.31 4.60 21.62
C SER A 62 -1.89 4.72 20.21
N HIS A 63 -3.18 4.44 20.07
CA HIS A 63 -3.94 4.63 18.83
C HIS A 63 -4.84 5.88 18.87
N SER A 64 -4.78 6.68 19.93
CA SER A 64 -5.55 7.94 20.07
C SER A 64 -4.83 9.12 19.40
N GLY A 65 -5.59 10.17 19.06
CA GLY A 65 -5.06 11.38 18.43
C GLY A 65 -4.33 11.08 17.11
N HIS A 66 -3.03 11.32 17.06
CA HIS A 66 -2.15 11.07 15.91
C HIS A 66 -1.57 9.65 15.86
N GLY A 67 -2.13 8.71 16.63
CA GLY A 67 -1.67 7.33 16.64
C GLY A 67 -1.83 6.62 15.28
N PRO A 68 -1.10 5.49 15.07
CA PRO A 68 -1.09 4.78 13.81
C PRO A 68 -2.47 4.29 13.39
N ARG A 69 -2.76 4.36 12.08
CA ARG A 69 -3.98 3.87 11.45
C ARG A 69 -3.65 2.75 10.47
N VAL A 70 -4.62 1.92 10.13
CA VAL A 70 -4.43 0.84 9.14
C VAL A 70 -3.91 1.38 7.80
N HIS A 71 -4.38 2.57 7.39
CA HIS A 71 -3.96 3.19 6.13
C HIS A 71 -2.47 3.61 6.12
N ASP A 72 -1.88 3.85 7.28
CA ASP A 72 -0.48 4.26 7.39
C ASP A 72 0.51 3.16 6.95
N PHE A 73 0.08 1.88 6.94
CA PHE A 73 0.85 0.83 6.28
C PHE A 73 1.03 1.09 4.78
N ARG A 74 -0.02 1.60 4.12
CA ARG A 74 0.04 1.95 2.71
C ARG A 74 1.00 3.12 2.49
N HIS A 75 0.92 4.18 3.31
CA HIS A 75 1.86 5.30 3.24
C HIS A 75 3.30 4.84 3.43
N THR A 76 3.57 4.06 4.48
CA THR A 76 4.89 3.51 4.78
C THR A 76 5.43 2.65 3.63
N TYR A 77 4.59 1.80 3.05
CA TYR A 77 4.96 0.98 1.90
C TYR A 77 5.35 1.85 0.69
N CYS A 78 4.54 2.83 0.34
CA CYS A 78 4.80 3.71 -0.80
C CYS A 78 6.10 4.51 -0.64
N VAL A 79 6.29 5.12 0.53
CA VAL A 79 7.51 5.88 0.85
C VAL A 79 8.75 4.96 0.77
N ASN A 80 8.70 3.77 1.37
CA ASN A 80 9.84 2.85 1.34
C ASN A 80 10.12 2.32 -0.07
N LEU A 81 9.09 2.09 -0.88
CA LEU A 81 9.26 1.65 -2.27
C LEU A 81 9.89 2.75 -3.12
N LEU A 82 9.44 3.99 -3.01
CA LEU A 82 10.03 5.15 -3.71
C LEU A 82 11.47 5.37 -3.28
N LYS A 83 11.75 5.34 -1.98
CA LYS A 83 13.14 5.39 -1.48
C LYS A 83 14.02 4.35 -2.15
N LYS A 84 13.56 3.09 -2.15
CA LYS A 84 14.29 1.98 -2.76
C LYS A 84 14.58 2.26 -4.24
N TRP A 85 13.58 2.68 -5.02
CA TRP A 85 13.75 2.98 -6.44
C TRP A 85 14.73 4.12 -6.69
N VAL A 86 14.69 5.20 -5.90
CA VAL A 86 15.63 6.32 -6.00
C VAL A 86 17.05 5.87 -5.67
N TYR A 87 17.25 5.06 -4.63
CA TYR A 87 18.58 4.54 -4.28
C TYR A 87 19.12 3.52 -5.29
N GLU A 88 18.25 2.73 -5.90
CA GLU A 88 18.60 1.79 -6.96
C GLU A 88 18.68 2.45 -8.35
N GLU A 89 18.55 3.77 -8.43
CA GLU A 89 18.61 4.56 -9.68
C GLU A 89 17.63 4.04 -10.76
N LYS A 90 16.47 3.55 -10.32
CA LYS A 90 15.40 3.12 -11.23
C LYS A 90 14.79 4.32 -11.95
N ASN A 91 14.43 4.15 -13.20
CA ASN A 91 13.71 5.17 -13.95
C ASN A 91 12.30 5.35 -13.37
N LEU A 92 12.07 6.42 -12.61
CA LEU A 92 10.80 6.68 -11.93
C LEU A 92 9.64 6.87 -12.90
N LEU A 93 9.86 7.46 -14.08
CA LEU A 93 8.83 7.63 -15.11
C LEU A 93 8.26 6.28 -15.56
N VAL A 94 9.09 5.21 -15.56
CA VAL A 94 8.64 3.85 -15.86
C VAL A 94 7.95 3.19 -14.65
N TYR A 95 8.44 3.42 -13.44
CA TYR A 95 7.97 2.68 -12.25
C TYR A 95 6.74 3.29 -11.58
N LEU A 96 6.52 4.60 -11.68
CA LEU A 96 5.35 5.27 -11.08
C LEU A 96 4.01 4.77 -11.65
N PRO A 97 3.84 4.51 -12.96
CA PRO A 97 2.62 3.89 -13.48
C PRO A 97 2.30 2.52 -12.87
N TYR A 98 3.32 1.69 -12.61
CA TYR A 98 3.12 0.42 -11.89
C TYR A 98 2.65 0.65 -10.47
N MET A 99 3.23 1.63 -9.77
CA MET A 99 2.79 2.00 -8.42
C MET A 99 1.33 2.47 -8.43
N LYS A 100 0.95 3.35 -9.35
CA LYS A 100 -0.44 3.80 -9.55
C LYS A 100 -1.39 2.62 -9.67
N THR A 101 -1.10 1.70 -10.60
CA THR A 101 -1.92 0.51 -10.87
C THR A 101 -2.02 -0.41 -9.66
N MET A 102 -0.89 -0.69 -9.01
CA MET A 102 -0.84 -1.55 -7.82
C MET A 102 -1.62 -0.98 -6.65
N LEU A 103 -1.57 0.33 -6.45
CA LEU A 103 -2.31 1.03 -5.42
C LEU A 103 -3.79 1.21 -5.78
N GLY A 104 -4.14 1.13 -7.06
CA GLY A 104 -5.49 1.39 -7.58
C GLY A 104 -5.86 2.86 -7.51
N HIS A 105 -4.88 3.75 -7.73
CA HIS A 105 -5.12 5.17 -7.86
C HIS A 105 -5.83 5.49 -9.18
N GLU A 106 -6.82 6.36 -9.13
CA GLU A 106 -7.52 6.82 -10.34
C GLU A 106 -6.68 7.85 -11.09
N SER A 107 -6.08 8.79 -10.37
CA SER A 107 -5.20 9.82 -10.91
C SER A 107 -3.72 9.59 -10.56
N PHE A 108 -2.83 10.26 -11.27
CA PHE A 108 -1.42 10.32 -10.92
C PHE A 108 -1.15 11.25 -9.73
N ASP A 109 -2.01 12.22 -9.44
CA ASP A 109 -1.90 13.12 -8.30
C ASP A 109 -1.74 12.38 -6.98
N GLU A 110 -2.52 11.28 -6.81
CA GLU A 110 -2.41 10.43 -5.63
C GLU A 110 -1.02 9.76 -5.53
N THR A 111 -0.39 9.49 -6.68
CA THR A 111 0.98 8.92 -6.73
C THR A 111 2.03 10.01 -6.56
N ALA A 112 1.84 11.18 -7.16
CA ALA A 112 2.67 12.37 -6.99
C ALA A 112 2.73 12.82 -5.52
N TYR A 113 1.61 12.72 -4.80
CA TYR A 113 1.58 12.98 -3.36
C TYR A 113 2.63 12.15 -2.60
N TYR A 114 2.78 10.87 -2.90
CA TYR A 114 3.79 10.02 -2.25
C TYR A 114 5.22 10.41 -2.63
N LEU A 115 5.42 10.87 -3.86
CA LEU A 115 6.73 11.37 -4.30
C LEU A 115 7.11 12.64 -3.53
N LYS A 116 6.20 13.61 -3.46
CA LYS A 116 6.34 14.85 -2.67
C LYS A 116 6.59 14.53 -1.20
N LEU A 117 5.80 13.64 -0.60
CA LEU A 117 5.95 13.22 0.79
C LEU A 117 7.33 12.58 1.02
N THR A 118 7.77 11.72 0.11
CA THR A 118 9.08 11.04 0.24
C THR A 118 10.22 12.04 0.15
N ALA A 119 10.18 12.99 -0.78
CA ALA A 119 11.16 14.07 -0.90
C ALA A 119 11.21 14.93 0.37
N THR A 120 10.06 15.33 0.91
CA THR A 120 9.95 16.12 2.14
C THR A 120 10.54 15.39 3.35
N LEU A 121 10.29 14.09 3.48
CA LEU A 121 10.77 13.30 4.61
C LEU A 121 12.26 12.93 4.51
N PHE A 122 12.83 12.95 3.31
CA PHE A 122 14.20 12.49 3.06
C PHE A 122 14.96 13.49 2.15
N PRO A 123 15.66 14.48 2.73
CA PRO A 123 16.36 15.52 1.95
C PRO A 123 17.34 14.97 0.90
N MET A 124 18.03 13.87 1.19
CA MET A 124 18.92 13.23 0.19
C MET A 124 18.15 12.70 -1.03
N ILE A 125 16.91 12.29 -0.85
CA ILE A 125 16.04 11.88 -1.96
C ILE A 125 15.59 13.10 -2.74
N GLN A 126 15.24 14.17 -2.08
CA GLN A 126 14.90 15.42 -2.72
C GLN A 126 16.02 15.90 -3.66
N LEU A 127 17.28 15.95 -3.17
CA LEU A 127 18.43 16.32 -3.99
C LEU A 127 18.64 15.40 -5.20
N LYS A 128 18.46 14.09 -5.02
CA LYS A 128 18.55 13.13 -6.14
C LYS A 128 17.42 13.34 -7.15
N LEU A 129 16.20 13.60 -6.72
CA LEU A 129 15.07 13.87 -7.60
C LEU A 129 15.30 15.15 -8.40
N GLU A 130 15.68 16.24 -7.74
CA GLU A 130 15.98 17.52 -8.39
C GLU A 130 17.11 17.42 -9.43
N SER A 131 18.13 16.59 -9.16
CA SER A 131 19.23 16.38 -10.10
C SER A 131 18.91 15.48 -11.28
N SER A 132 18.10 14.44 -11.06
CA SER A 132 17.83 13.40 -12.06
C SER A 132 16.51 13.61 -12.80
N TYR A 133 15.56 14.28 -12.16
CA TYR A 133 14.21 14.49 -12.66
C TYR A 133 13.68 15.87 -12.22
N PRO A 134 14.25 16.98 -12.70
CA PRO A 134 13.94 18.33 -12.22
C PRO A 134 12.46 18.70 -12.34
N ASN A 135 11.75 18.14 -13.32
CA ASN A 135 10.35 18.46 -13.61
C ASN A 135 9.40 17.28 -13.36
N ILE A 136 9.84 16.22 -12.65
CA ILE A 136 9.04 14.97 -12.53
C ILE A 136 7.64 15.19 -11.95
N ILE A 137 7.47 16.16 -11.07
CA ILE A 137 6.19 16.45 -10.44
C ILE A 137 5.27 17.14 -11.46
N GLU A 138 5.80 18.10 -12.23
CA GLU A 138 5.06 18.79 -13.28
C GLU A 138 4.67 17.84 -14.41
N GLU A 139 5.61 16.99 -14.86
CA GLU A 139 5.36 15.97 -15.88
C GLU A 139 4.25 14.97 -15.46
N ILE A 140 4.18 14.62 -14.16
CA ILE A 140 3.15 13.72 -13.64
C ILE A 140 1.78 14.43 -13.59
N GLU A 141 1.73 15.70 -13.23
CA GLU A 141 0.50 16.50 -13.18
C GLU A 141 -0.06 16.74 -14.59
N GLU A 142 0.81 16.99 -15.59
CA GLU A 142 0.40 17.13 -16.99
C GLU A 142 -0.16 15.83 -17.59
N TYR A 143 0.37 14.67 -17.17
CA TYR A 143 -0.09 13.37 -17.67
C TYR A 143 -1.54 13.04 -17.31
N ASP A 144 -2.05 13.56 -16.20
CA ASP A 144 -3.46 13.38 -15.79
C ASP A 144 -4.40 14.41 -16.45
N SER A 145 -3.86 15.45 -17.09
CA SER A 145 -4.64 16.54 -17.72
C SER A 145 -4.99 16.24 -19.19
N ASN A 146 -4.43 15.18 -19.76
CA ASN A 146 -4.64 14.70 -21.13
C ASN A 146 -5.44 13.38 -21.13
#